data_2604cc9e6058d8e4c6d46e2482504cbc
#
_entry.id   2604cc9e6058d8e4c6d46e2482504cbc
#
_cell.length_a   1.000
_cell.length_b   1.000
_cell.length_c   1.000
_cell.angle_alpha   90.00
_cell.angle_beta   90.00
_cell.angle_gamma   90.00
#
_symmetry.space_group_name_H-M   'P 1'
#
loop_
_entity.id
_entity.type
_entity.pdbx_description
1 polymer ?
#
loop_
_entity_poly.entity_id
_entity_poly.type
_entity_poly.pdbx_seq_one_letter_code
_entity_poly.pdbx_strand_id
1 'polypeptide(L)'
;MILLKTKNYKKNVVSLSKKEKDLLYKQEQFLIKDIFYSKLHTKRLKGFPNDHVYSFRIARAYRGIFRLVGDNVILFAIGHRKDIYQSL
;
A
#
# COMPACT_ATOMS: atom_id res chain seq x y z
N MET A 1 5.58 1.50 15.11
CA MET A 1 5.72 1.39 13.63
C MET A 1 5.45 2.73 13.00
N ILE A 2 6.34 3.19 12.15
CA ILE A 2 6.24 4.50 11.49
C ILE A 2 5.79 4.30 10.04
N LEU A 3 4.78 5.07 9.64
CA LEU A 3 4.26 5.05 8.28
C LEU A 3 4.85 6.24 7.52
N LEU A 4 5.66 5.94 6.52
CA LEU A 4 6.27 6.97 5.66
C LEU A 4 5.65 6.88 4.27
N LYS A 5 5.47 8.04 3.63
CA LYS A 5 4.85 8.15 2.31
C LYS A 5 5.80 8.80 1.33
N THR A 6 6.09 8.12 0.22
CA THR A 6 6.94 8.70 -0.83
C THR A 6 6.16 9.77 -1.60
N LYS A 7 6.89 10.58 -2.34
CA LYS A 7 6.31 11.58 -3.23
C LYS A 7 5.39 10.94 -4.27
N ASN A 8 5.81 9.80 -4.83
CA ASN A 8 5.01 9.06 -5.79
C ASN A 8 3.69 8.58 -5.19
N TYR A 9 3.72 8.05 -3.97
CA TYR A 9 2.52 7.61 -3.27
C TYR A 9 1.52 8.77 -3.10
N LYS A 10 2.02 9.91 -2.63
CA LYS A 10 1.19 11.11 -2.43
C LYS A 10 0.55 11.57 -3.74
N LYS A 11 1.31 11.48 -4.84
CA LYS A 11 0.81 11.81 -6.18
C LYS A 11 -0.30 10.86 -6.60
N ASN A 12 -0.13 9.56 -6.34
CA ASN A 12 -1.15 8.56 -6.65
C ASN A 12 -2.45 8.81 -5.87
N VAL A 13 -2.34 9.22 -4.60
CA VAL A 13 -3.51 9.51 -3.76
C VAL A 13 -4.38 10.59 -4.38
N VAL A 14 -3.76 11.62 -4.97
CA VAL A 14 -4.50 12.72 -5.59
C VAL A 14 -5.44 12.24 -6.68
N SER A 15 -5.08 11.15 -7.38
CA SER A 15 -5.88 10.60 -8.48
C SER A 15 -7.06 9.74 -8.01
N LEU A 16 -7.15 9.44 -6.73
CA LEU A 16 -8.25 8.63 -6.20
C LEU A 16 -9.52 9.46 -6.04
N SER A 17 -10.68 8.81 -6.15
CA SER A 17 -11.96 9.43 -5.81
C SER A 17 -12.02 9.69 -4.30
N LYS A 18 -12.97 10.52 -3.88
CA LYS A 18 -13.18 10.77 -2.44
C LYS A 18 -13.46 9.47 -1.69
N LYS A 19 -14.30 8.61 -2.25
CA LYS A 19 -14.64 7.32 -1.64
C LYS A 19 -13.40 6.45 -1.46
N GLU A 20 -12.54 6.40 -2.48
CA GLU A 20 -11.32 5.63 -2.44
C GLU A 20 -10.31 6.20 -1.45
N LYS A 21 -10.22 7.53 -1.35
CA LYS A 21 -9.37 8.19 -0.35
C LYS A 21 -9.82 7.84 1.07
N ASP A 22 -11.11 7.83 1.32
CA ASP A 22 -11.66 7.48 2.63
C ASP A 22 -11.33 6.02 2.99
N LEU A 23 -11.47 5.12 2.04
CA LEU A 23 -11.12 3.71 2.22
C LEU A 23 -9.62 3.54 2.46
N LEU A 24 -8.79 4.27 1.71
CA LEU A 24 -7.34 4.25 1.89
C LEU A 24 -6.96 4.70 3.29
N TYR A 25 -7.52 5.81 3.73
CA TYR A 25 -7.24 6.37 5.05
C TYR A 25 -7.53 5.35 6.16
N LYS A 26 -8.64 4.66 6.03
CA LYS A 26 -9.03 3.61 6.98
C LYS A 26 -8.04 2.46 6.97
N GLN A 27 -7.62 2.03 5.78
CA GLN A 27 -6.65 0.95 5.64
C GLN A 27 -5.28 1.34 6.19
N GLU A 28 -4.87 2.61 6.02
CA GLU A 28 -3.62 3.11 6.61
C GLU A 28 -3.64 3.00 8.13
N GLN A 29 -4.78 3.25 8.77
CA GLN A 29 -4.91 3.12 10.22
C GLN A 29 -4.71 1.68 10.67
N PHE A 30 -5.21 0.72 9.91
CA PHE A 30 -4.98 -0.70 10.19
C PHE A 30 -3.51 -1.08 9.99
N LEU A 31 -2.86 -0.57 8.95
CA LEU A 31 -1.44 -0.85 8.69
C LEU A 31 -0.54 -0.46 9.86
N ILE A 32 -0.83 0.69 10.48
CA ILE A 32 -0.04 1.17 11.62
C ILE A 32 -0.12 0.19 12.79
N LYS A 33 -1.27 -0.43 12.99
CA LYS A 33 -1.50 -1.35 14.09
C LYS A 33 -0.98 -2.75 13.82
N ASP A 34 -1.23 -3.27 12.61
CA ASP A 34 -0.87 -4.62 12.23
C ASP A 34 -0.91 -4.75 10.72
N ILE A 35 0.26 -4.86 10.09
CA ILE A 35 0.35 -4.96 8.63
C ILE A 35 -0.34 -6.21 8.07
N PHE A 36 -0.58 -7.22 8.90
CA PHE A 36 -1.25 -8.45 8.49
C PHE A 36 -2.71 -8.52 8.95
N TYR A 37 -3.28 -7.39 9.35
CA TYR A 37 -4.70 -7.35 9.69
C TYR A 37 -5.54 -7.88 8.53
N SER A 38 -6.50 -8.77 8.81
CA SER A 38 -7.20 -9.56 7.78
C SER A 38 -7.85 -8.71 6.68
N LYS A 39 -8.41 -7.56 7.01
CA LYS A 39 -9.07 -6.68 6.03
C LYS A 39 -8.10 -6.01 5.05
N LEU A 40 -6.81 -6.03 5.33
CA LEU A 40 -5.80 -5.48 4.44
C LEU A 40 -5.46 -6.43 3.29
N HIS A 41 -5.71 -7.73 3.47
CA HIS A 41 -5.31 -8.76 2.50
C HIS A 41 -3.85 -8.59 2.07
N THR A 42 -2.98 -8.36 3.06
CA THR A 42 -1.56 -8.12 2.82
C THR A 42 -0.91 -9.34 2.19
N LYS A 43 -0.16 -9.11 1.12
CA LYS A 43 0.48 -10.17 0.37
C LYS A 43 1.90 -9.77 0.01
N ARG A 44 2.87 -10.64 0.29
CA ARG A 44 4.25 -10.40 -0.10
C ARG A 44 4.39 -10.56 -1.62
N LEU A 45 5.07 -9.61 -2.24
CA LEU A 45 5.33 -9.64 -3.68
C LEU A 45 6.64 -10.34 -3.96
N LYS A 46 6.65 -11.20 -4.98
CA LYS A 46 7.84 -11.90 -5.44
C LYS A 46 8.60 -11.01 -6.42
N GLY A 47 9.91 -11.28 -6.60
CA GLY A 47 10.73 -10.52 -7.54
C GLY A 47 11.49 -9.36 -6.90
N PHE A 48 11.45 -9.24 -5.58
CA PHE A 48 12.19 -8.21 -4.83
C PHE A 48 13.07 -8.93 -3.79
N PRO A 49 14.18 -9.55 -4.21
CA PRO A 49 14.93 -10.50 -3.38
C PRO A 49 15.49 -9.95 -2.09
N ASN A 50 15.89 -8.69 -2.06
CA ASN A 50 16.46 -8.07 -0.86
C ASN A 50 15.49 -7.15 -0.16
N ASP A 51 14.24 -7.07 -0.62
CA ASP A 51 13.25 -6.16 -0.09
C ASP A 51 12.03 -6.91 0.40
N HIS A 52 11.47 -6.44 1.51
CA HIS A 52 10.19 -6.91 2.01
C HIS A 52 9.11 -6.01 1.43
N VAL A 53 8.69 -6.32 0.20
CA VAL A 53 7.68 -5.55 -0.54
C VAL A 53 6.35 -6.29 -0.48
N TYR A 54 5.30 -5.55 -0.13
CA TYR A 54 3.97 -6.09 0.08
C TYR A 54 2.92 -5.24 -0.61
N SER A 55 1.80 -5.89 -0.98
CA SER A 55 0.61 -5.18 -1.41
C SER A 55 -0.46 -5.24 -0.32
N PHE A 56 -1.35 -4.27 -0.30
CA PHE A 56 -2.53 -4.30 0.55
C PHE A 56 -3.74 -3.77 -0.22
N ARG A 57 -4.93 -4.26 0.17
CA ARG A 57 -6.17 -3.84 -0.48
C ARG A 57 -6.58 -2.47 0.04
N ILE A 58 -6.88 -1.55 -0.88
CA ILE A 58 -7.48 -0.26 -0.56
C ILE A 58 -8.99 -0.33 -0.77
N ALA A 59 -9.37 -0.74 -1.97
CA ALA A 59 -10.74 -0.93 -2.39
C ALA A 59 -10.77 -2.18 -3.29
N ARG A 60 -11.93 -2.52 -3.81
CA ARG A 60 -12.07 -3.75 -4.62
C ARG A 60 -11.05 -3.82 -5.76
N ALA A 61 -10.83 -2.70 -6.46
CA ALA A 61 -9.97 -2.66 -7.64
C ALA A 61 -8.60 -2.02 -7.39
N TYR A 62 -8.35 -1.43 -6.23
CA TYR A 62 -7.12 -0.68 -5.97
C TYR A 62 -6.27 -1.34 -4.90
N ARG A 63 -4.96 -1.26 -5.11
CA ARG A 63 -3.95 -1.82 -4.19
C ARG A 63 -2.91 -0.76 -3.88
N GLY A 64 -2.45 -0.76 -2.62
CA GLY A 64 -1.28 0.01 -2.23
C GLY A 64 -0.09 -0.92 -2.13
N ILE A 65 1.11 -0.37 -2.32
CA ILE A 65 2.36 -1.12 -2.22
C ILE A 65 3.23 -0.46 -1.17
N PHE A 66 3.79 -1.26 -0.28
CA PHE A 66 4.71 -0.76 0.73
C PHE A 66 5.92 -1.67 0.88
N ARG A 67 6.98 -1.11 1.43
CA ARG A 67 8.21 -1.81 1.77
C ARG A 67 8.42 -1.73 3.27
N LEU A 68 8.86 -2.83 3.88
CA LEU A 68 9.26 -2.84 5.28
C LEU A 68 10.76 -2.61 5.37
N VAL A 69 11.17 -1.59 6.14
CA VAL A 69 12.56 -1.31 6.44
C VAL A 69 12.66 -1.12 7.95
N GLY A 70 13.15 -2.14 8.65
CA GLY A 70 13.09 -2.16 10.11
C GLY A 70 11.65 -2.09 10.59
N ASP A 71 11.35 -1.12 11.44
CA ASP A 71 9.98 -0.88 11.93
C ASP A 71 9.21 0.12 11.06
N ASN A 72 9.78 0.53 9.93
CA ASN A 72 9.15 1.52 9.07
C ASN A 72 8.37 0.85 7.95
N VAL A 73 7.15 1.34 7.72
CA VAL A 73 6.34 0.99 6.56
C VAL A 73 6.45 2.14 5.57
N ILE A 74 7.06 1.88 4.42
CA ILE A 74 7.24 2.89 3.39
C ILE A 74 6.23 2.65 2.28
N LEU A 75 5.21 3.50 2.21
CA LEU A 75 4.19 3.45 1.16
C LEU A 75 4.73 4.15 -0.07
N PHE A 76 4.82 3.46 -1.20
CA PHE A 76 5.45 4.04 -2.37
C PHE A 76 4.64 3.98 -3.67
N ALA A 77 3.54 3.26 -3.72
CA ALA A 77 2.72 3.22 -4.93
C ALA A 77 1.27 2.86 -4.63
N ILE A 78 0.35 3.35 -5.46
CA ILE A 78 -1.05 2.96 -5.48
C ILE A 78 -1.45 2.82 -6.94
N GLY A 79 -2.23 1.81 -7.26
CA GLY A 79 -2.76 1.65 -8.59
C GLY A 79 -3.85 0.60 -8.66
N HIS A 80 -4.46 0.50 -9.83
CA HIS A 80 -5.44 -0.52 -10.12
C HIS A 80 -4.79 -1.90 -10.07
N ARG A 81 -5.47 -2.87 -9.48
CA ARG A 81 -4.94 -4.22 -9.28
C ARG A 81 -4.42 -4.89 -10.57
N LYS A 82 -4.96 -4.50 -11.72
CA LYS A 82 -4.52 -5.06 -13.01
C LYS A 82 -3.19 -4.48 -13.48
N ASP A 83 -2.88 -3.25 -13.08
CA ASP A 83 -1.75 -2.50 -13.63
C ASP A 83 -0.60 -2.32 -12.66
N ILE A 84 -0.88 -2.29 -11.35
CA ILE A 84 0.12 -1.92 -10.35
C ILE A 84 1.35 -2.84 -10.36
N TYR A 85 1.13 -4.13 -10.59
CA TYR A 85 2.23 -5.10 -10.56
C TYR A 85 3.12 -5.00 -11.81
N GLN A 86 2.61 -4.47 -12.90
CA GLN A 86 3.38 -4.28 -14.13
C GLN A 86 4.25 -3.02 -14.07
N SER A 87 3.86 -2.03 -13.28
CA SER A 87 4.57 -0.76 -13.15
C SER A 87 5.67 -0.80 -12.08
N LEU A 88 5.80 -1.91 -11.39
CA LEU A 88 6.87 -2.11 -10.39
C LEU A 88 8.15 -2.75 -11.05
#